data_e65724922d7c684b8b0595c64769f709
#
_entry.id   e65724922d7c684b8b0595c64769f709
#
_cell.length_a   1.000
_cell.length_b   1.000
_cell.length_c   1.000
_cell.angle_alpha   90.00
_cell.angle_beta   90.00
_cell.angle_gamma   90.00
#
_symmetry.space_group_name_H-M   'P 1'
#
loop_
_entity.id
_entity.type
_entity.pdbx_description
1 polymer ?
#
loop_
_entity_poly.entity_id
_entity_poly.type
_entity_poly.pdbx_seq_one_letter_code
_entity_poly.pdbx_strand_id
1 'polypeptide(L)'
;MNDRYQTPLAERYASKEMQYIFSPDMKFKTWRKLWIALAETEAELGLPITQEQIDELKAHQDDINYEDAKKREKEVRHDVMSHVYAYGLQCPKAKGIIHLGATSCYVGDNTDIIIMTEGLKLVRKKLVNVINELSKFADKYKAQPTLAFTHFQPAQPTTVGKRATLWLNELVMDLEDLDYVLSTMKLLGCKGTTGTQASFLELFNGDQDKIRQIDKKIATKMGFEACVPVSGQTYSRKVDTRVLNVLAGIAASAHKFSNDIRLLQHLKEVEEPFEKSQIGSSAMAYKRNPMRSERMASLADYVLCDALNPAIVSSTQWFERTLDDSANKRLSVPEGFLAVDGILDLYLNVVDGLVVYDKVIIKHKMAELPFMATENIMMDAVKAGGDRQELHERIRELSMIAGKRVKQEGLDNNLLELIADDPMFGVTLEELQAKLDPIKYVGRSREQVDEYLEDVIKPILDDNSDILGLTAQINV
;
A
#
# COMPACT_ATOMS: atom_id res chain seq x y z
N MET A 1 -9.85 -7.34 -29.80
CA MET A 1 -10.61 -8.60 -29.79
C MET A 1 -11.30 -8.69 -28.44
N ASN A 2 -12.63 -8.57 -28.40
CA ASN A 2 -13.42 -8.53 -27.16
C ASN A 2 -14.06 -9.90 -26.84
N ASP A 3 -13.52 -10.98 -27.42
CA ASP A 3 -14.01 -12.34 -27.34
C ASP A 3 -13.22 -13.24 -26.35
N ARG A 4 -12.33 -12.65 -25.58
CA ARG A 4 -11.49 -13.35 -24.59
C ARG A 4 -11.52 -12.64 -23.24
N TYR A 5 -11.43 -13.41 -22.18
CA TYR A 5 -11.28 -12.88 -20.84
C TYR A 5 -9.97 -12.06 -20.73
N GLN A 6 -10.10 -10.86 -20.14
CA GLN A 6 -8.99 -9.99 -19.76
C GLN A 6 -9.15 -9.64 -18.28
N THR A 7 -8.05 -9.57 -17.55
CA THR A 7 -8.13 -9.24 -16.12
C THR A 7 -8.51 -7.77 -15.91
N PRO A 8 -9.54 -7.48 -15.10
CA PRO A 8 -9.90 -6.11 -14.77
C PRO A 8 -8.78 -5.33 -14.08
N LEU A 9 -7.85 -6.02 -13.40
CA LEU A 9 -6.68 -5.39 -12.78
C LEU A 9 -5.85 -4.62 -13.81
N ALA A 10 -5.57 -5.21 -14.96
CA ALA A 10 -4.80 -4.58 -16.03
C ALA A 10 -5.62 -3.56 -16.81
N GLU A 11 -6.92 -3.86 -17.11
CA GLU A 11 -7.73 -2.99 -17.97
C GLU A 11 -8.25 -1.74 -17.26
N ARG A 12 -8.53 -1.83 -15.96
CA ARG A 12 -9.31 -0.83 -15.25
C ARG A 12 -8.57 -0.17 -14.09
N TYR A 13 -7.68 -0.87 -13.39
CA TYR A 13 -7.22 -0.44 -12.08
C TYR A 13 -5.74 -0.11 -12.01
N ALA A 14 -4.87 -0.97 -12.53
CA ALA A 14 -3.43 -0.77 -12.45
C ALA A 14 -2.92 0.27 -13.43
N SER A 15 -1.89 1.02 -13.02
CA SER A 15 -1.17 1.93 -13.89
C SER A 15 -0.42 1.19 -15.01
N LYS A 16 -0.14 1.90 -16.10
CA LYS A 16 0.69 1.35 -17.20
C LYS A 16 2.11 1.02 -16.74
N GLU A 17 2.62 1.76 -15.77
CA GLU A 17 3.95 1.55 -15.21
C GLU A 17 4.03 0.21 -14.47
N MET A 18 3.06 -0.09 -13.58
CA MET A 18 3.00 -1.39 -12.91
C MET A 18 2.75 -2.55 -13.88
N GLN A 19 1.88 -2.35 -14.87
CA GLN A 19 1.64 -3.35 -15.92
C GLN A 19 2.92 -3.64 -16.72
N TYR A 20 3.75 -2.63 -17.00
CA TYR A 20 5.02 -2.83 -17.69
C TYR A 20 6.01 -3.65 -16.85
N ILE A 21 6.11 -3.36 -15.54
CA ILE A 21 7.00 -4.08 -14.61
C ILE A 21 6.71 -5.59 -14.65
N PHE A 22 5.44 -6.00 -14.74
CA PHE A 22 5.03 -7.41 -14.80
C PHE A 22 4.80 -7.92 -16.23
N SER A 23 5.21 -7.17 -17.26
CA SER A 23 5.03 -7.55 -18.66
C SER A 23 6.03 -8.59 -19.13
N PRO A 24 5.72 -9.33 -20.22
CA PRO A 24 6.68 -10.18 -20.89
C PRO A 24 7.95 -9.44 -21.34
N ASP A 25 7.83 -8.18 -21.79
CA ASP A 25 8.97 -7.37 -22.19
C ASP A 25 9.94 -7.16 -21.04
N MET A 26 9.47 -6.71 -19.88
CA MET A 26 10.31 -6.56 -18.70
C MET A 26 10.99 -7.88 -18.32
N LYS A 27 10.22 -8.97 -18.32
CA LYS A 27 10.72 -10.31 -17.99
C LYS A 27 11.84 -10.76 -18.93
N PHE A 28 11.62 -10.75 -20.23
CA PHE A 28 12.57 -11.35 -21.16
C PHE A 28 13.76 -10.46 -21.47
N LYS A 29 13.62 -9.14 -21.41
CA LYS A 29 14.74 -8.21 -21.42
C LYS A 29 15.63 -8.40 -20.19
N THR A 30 15.05 -8.63 -19.02
CA THR A 30 15.79 -8.94 -17.80
C THR A 30 16.54 -10.28 -17.91
N TRP A 31 15.95 -11.31 -18.55
CA TRP A 31 16.67 -12.54 -18.84
C TRP A 31 17.91 -12.31 -19.68
N ARG A 32 17.80 -11.49 -20.73
CA ARG A 32 18.97 -11.16 -21.56
C ARG A 32 20.03 -10.36 -20.80
N LYS A 33 19.63 -9.40 -19.96
CA LYS A 33 20.57 -8.70 -19.07
C LYS A 33 21.30 -9.65 -18.14
N LEU A 34 20.61 -10.64 -17.58
CA LEU A 34 21.21 -11.65 -16.72
C LEU A 34 22.19 -12.55 -17.50
N TRP A 35 21.87 -12.97 -18.72
CA TRP A 35 22.81 -13.73 -19.56
C TRP A 35 24.03 -12.90 -19.97
N ILE A 36 23.88 -11.62 -20.25
CA ILE A 36 25.00 -10.70 -20.50
C ILE A 36 25.87 -10.59 -19.24
N ALA A 37 25.25 -10.33 -18.10
CA ALA A 37 25.97 -10.22 -16.82
C ALA A 37 26.73 -11.51 -16.47
N LEU A 38 26.17 -12.67 -16.78
CA LEU A 38 26.82 -13.96 -16.63
C LEU A 38 28.05 -14.09 -17.54
N ALA A 39 27.87 -13.86 -18.84
CA ALA A 39 28.96 -13.97 -19.84
C ALA A 39 30.12 -13.01 -19.53
N GLU A 40 29.81 -11.76 -19.17
CA GLU A 40 30.83 -10.79 -18.73
C GLU A 40 31.57 -11.27 -17.48
N THR A 41 30.84 -11.79 -16.49
CA THR A 41 31.44 -12.25 -15.24
C THR A 41 32.32 -13.48 -15.48
N GLU A 42 31.88 -14.39 -16.30
CA GLU A 42 32.65 -15.59 -16.68
C GLU A 42 33.92 -15.23 -17.45
N ALA A 43 33.85 -14.27 -18.38
CA ALA A 43 35.04 -13.73 -19.07
C ALA A 43 36.03 -13.07 -18.09
N GLU A 44 35.53 -12.22 -17.20
CA GLU A 44 36.36 -11.56 -16.18
C GLU A 44 37.05 -12.54 -15.23
N LEU A 45 36.42 -13.69 -14.97
CA LEU A 45 36.98 -14.76 -14.14
C LEU A 45 37.88 -15.75 -14.93
N GLY A 46 38.04 -15.52 -16.24
CA GLY A 46 39.02 -16.22 -17.07
C GLY A 46 38.50 -17.37 -17.93
N LEU A 47 37.19 -17.49 -18.14
CA LEU A 47 36.65 -18.38 -19.17
C LEU A 47 36.94 -17.79 -20.58
N PRO A 48 37.07 -18.63 -21.62
CA PRO A 48 37.43 -18.21 -22.99
C PRO A 48 36.21 -17.60 -23.72
N ILE A 49 35.64 -16.55 -23.15
CA ILE A 49 34.53 -15.75 -23.72
C ILE A 49 35.15 -14.46 -24.30
N THR A 50 34.87 -14.19 -25.58
CA THR A 50 35.43 -13.02 -26.27
C THR A 50 34.56 -11.78 -26.10
N GLN A 51 35.19 -10.61 -26.20
CA GLN A 51 34.48 -9.33 -26.19
C GLN A 51 33.46 -9.24 -27.34
N GLU A 52 33.79 -9.80 -28.52
CA GLU A 52 32.87 -9.85 -29.65
C GLU A 52 31.58 -10.61 -29.37
N GLN A 53 31.67 -11.70 -28.60
CA GLN A 53 30.48 -12.45 -28.17
C GLN A 53 29.63 -11.63 -27.21
N ILE A 54 30.26 -10.95 -26.27
CA ILE A 54 29.56 -10.08 -25.30
C ILE A 54 28.88 -8.90 -26.02
N ASP A 55 29.58 -8.27 -26.97
CA ASP A 55 29.04 -7.14 -27.74
C ASP A 55 27.85 -7.57 -28.61
N GLU A 56 27.90 -8.77 -29.20
CA GLU A 56 26.79 -9.33 -29.93
C GLU A 56 25.55 -9.56 -29.04
N LEU A 57 25.72 -10.10 -27.83
CA LEU A 57 24.64 -10.24 -26.86
C LEU A 57 24.04 -8.85 -26.50
N LYS A 58 24.86 -7.87 -26.23
CA LYS A 58 24.41 -6.51 -25.90
C LYS A 58 23.62 -5.86 -27.02
N ALA A 59 24.06 -6.06 -28.28
CA ALA A 59 23.39 -5.50 -29.45
C ALA A 59 21.94 -5.97 -29.58
N HIS A 60 21.62 -7.17 -29.10
CA HIS A 60 20.31 -7.79 -29.16
C HIS A 60 19.63 -7.93 -27.79
N GLN A 61 20.01 -7.11 -26.82
CA GLN A 61 19.46 -7.16 -25.45
C GLN A 61 17.96 -6.89 -25.41
N ASP A 62 17.48 -5.93 -26.19
CA ASP A 62 16.12 -5.40 -26.06
C ASP A 62 15.15 -5.83 -27.18
N ASP A 63 15.64 -6.36 -28.29
CA ASP A 63 14.84 -6.80 -29.44
C ASP A 63 14.42 -8.28 -29.37
N ILE A 64 13.52 -8.58 -28.45
CA ILE A 64 13.08 -9.96 -28.21
C ILE A 64 12.33 -10.55 -29.42
N ASN A 65 12.83 -11.64 -30.02
CA ASN A 65 12.18 -12.36 -31.10
C ASN A 65 11.17 -13.37 -30.57
N TYR A 66 10.01 -12.87 -30.16
CA TYR A 66 8.93 -13.65 -29.55
C TYR A 66 8.42 -14.81 -30.40
N GLU A 67 8.37 -14.63 -31.73
CA GLU A 67 7.84 -15.66 -32.62
C GLU A 67 8.70 -16.91 -32.63
N ASP A 68 10.03 -16.76 -32.74
CA ASP A 68 10.96 -17.87 -32.67
C ASP A 68 10.93 -18.57 -31.31
N ALA A 69 10.89 -17.81 -30.23
CA ALA A 69 10.79 -18.36 -28.89
C ALA A 69 9.50 -19.19 -28.72
N LYS A 70 8.33 -18.64 -29.11
CA LYS A 70 7.04 -19.34 -29.04
C LYS A 70 6.99 -20.59 -29.92
N LYS A 71 7.57 -20.52 -31.14
CA LYS A 71 7.66 -21.69 -32.02
C LYS A 71 8.48 -22.79 -31.38
N ARG A 72 9.66 -22.43 -30.84
CA ARG A 72 10.56 -23.38 -30.20
C ARG A 72 9.95 -23.99 -28.93
N GLU A 73 9.24 -23.18 -28.13
CA GLU A 73 8.58 -23.65 -26.89
C GLU A 73 7.52 -24.72 -27.18
N LYS A 74 6.77 -24.58 -28.27
CA LYS A 74 5.80 -25.62 -28.71
C LYS A 74 6.49 -26.96 -29.01
N GLU A 75 7.73 -26.93 -29.48
CA GLU A 75 8.51 -28.13 -29.81
C GLU A 75 9.11 -28.80 -28.56
N VAL A 76 9.79 -28.00 -27.73
CA VAL A 76 10.60 -28.52 -26.62
C VAL A 76 9.93 -28.44 -25.24
N ARG A 77 8.79 -27.72 -25.12
CA ARG A 77 8.01 -27.56 -23.87
C ARG A 77 8.82 -26.99 -22.72
N HIS A 78 9.73 -26.06 -23.03
CA HIS A 78 10.60 -25.42 -22.05
C HIS A 78 10.87 -23.95 -22.43
N ASP A 79 10.36 -23.03 -21.65
CA ASP A 79 10.40 -21.59 -21.91
C ASP A 79 11.84 -21.01 -21.95
N VAL A 80 12.66 -21.27 -20.92
CA VAL A 80 14.03 -20.74 -20.85
C VAL A 80 14.87 -21.23 -22.03
N MET A 81 14.84 -22.53 -22.33
CA MET A 81 15.61 -23.10 -23.46
C MET A 81 15.12 -22.58 -24.81
N SER A 82 13.85 -22.24 -24.92
CA SER A 82 13.28 -21.62 -26.13
C SER A 82 13.81 -20.20 -26.33
N HIS A 83 13.94 -19.43 -25.27
CA HIS A 83 14.54 -18.09 -25.31
C HIS A 83 16.07 -18.14 -25.51
N VAL A 84 16.77 -19.11 -24.94
CA VAL A 84 18.20 -19.35 -25.25
C VAL A 84 18.38 -19.61 -26.76
N TYR A 85 17.55 -20.48 -27.32
CA TYR A 85 17.58 -20.76 -28.75
C TYR A 85 17.29 -19.55 -29.61
N ALA A 86 16.20 -18.83 -29.30
CA ALA A 86 15.81 -17.62 -30.05
C ALA A 86 16.88 -16.53 -29.97
N TYR A 87 17.50 -16.32 -28.80
CA TYR A 87 18.61 -15.37 -28.63
C TYR A 87 19.84 -15.81 -29.42
N GLY A 88 20.14 -17.12 -29.43
CA GLY A 88 21.22 -17.69 -30.23
C GLY A 88 21.06 -17.54 -31.77
N LEU A 89 19.82 -17.45 -32.26
CA LEU A 89 19.56 -17.13 -33.69
C LEU A 89 19.99 -15.70 -34.05
N GLN A 90 19.83 -14.74 -33.12
CA GLN A 90 20.27 -13.36 -33.31
C GLN A 90 21.78 -13.19 -33.01
N CYS A 91 22.35 -14.07 -32.18
CA CYS A 91 23.74 -14.01 -31.72
C CYS A 91 24.53 -15.26 -32.10
N PRO A 92 24.81 -15.49 -33.42
CA PRO A 92 25.44 -16.71 -33.88
C PRO A 92 26.86 -16.97 -33.31
N LYS A 93 27.61 -15.90 -32.99
CA LYS A 93 28.95 -16.00 -32.36
C LYS A 93 28.86 -16.35 -30.89
N ALA A 94 27.85 -15.83 -30.21
CA ALA A 94 27.66 -16.02 -28.77
C ALA A 94 26.76 -17.20 -28.41
N LYS A 95 26.07 -17.84 -29.36
CA LYS A 95 25.08 -18.89 -29.08
C LYS A 95 25.58 -20.01 -28.18
N GLY A 96 26.87 -20.33 -28.24
CA GLY A 96 27.48 -21.40 -27.46
C GLY A 96 27.78 -21.05 -26.00
N ILE A 97 27.70 -19.77 -25.62
CA ILE A 97 28.00 -19.30 -24.28
C ILE A 97 26.75 -18.75 -23.55
N ILE A 98 25.61 -18.67 -24.24
CA ILE A 98 24.37 -18.24 -23.59
C ILE A 98 23.98 -19.30 -22.55
N HIS A 99 23.76 -18.85 -21.30
CA HIS A 99 23.32 -19.73 -20.21
C HIS A 99 24.39 -20.77 -19.76
N LEU A 100 25.66 -20.48 -19.95
CA LEU A 100 26.76 -21.40 -19.62
C LEU A 100 26.78 -21.70 -18.11
N GLY A 101 26.82 -22.95 -17.71
CA GLY A 101 26.81 -23.39 -16.31
C GLY A 101 25.51 -23.15 -15.53
N ALA A 102 24.58 -22.38 -16.08
CA ALA A 102 23.36 -21.99 -15.38
C ALA A 102 22.22 -23.01 -15.55
N THR A 103 21.23 -22.88 -14.67
CA THR A 103 19.92 -23.56 -14.78
C THR A 103 18.82 -22.54 -15.02
N SER A 104 17.61 -23.01 -15.37
CA SER A 104 16.47 -22.13 -15.67
C SER A 104 16.16 -21.15 -14.55
N CYS A 105 16.35 -21.53 -13.30
CA CYS A 105 16.12 -20.64 -12.15
C CYS A 105 17.14 -19.48 -12.05
N TYR A 106 18.28 -19.56 -12.73
CA TYR A 106 19.19 -18.42 -12.82
C TYR A 106 18.48 -17.20 -13.41
N VAL A 107 17.85 -17.32 -14.58
CA VAL A 107 17.11 -16.21 -15.16
C VAL A 107 15.73 -16.05 -14.54
N GLY A 108 15.01 -17.14 -14.26
CA GLY A 108 13.66 -17.09 -13.70
C GLY A 108 13.61 -16.40 -12.33
N ASP A 109 14.33 -16.94 -11.39
CA ASP A 109 14.29 -16.49 -9.99
C ASP A 109 14.98 -15.15 -9.76
N ASN A 110 16.14 -14.90 -10.41
CA ASN A 110 16.76 -13.57 -10.33
C ASN A 110 15.86 -12.49 -10.93
N THR A 111 15.17 -12.78 -12.04
CA THR A 111 14.19 -11.86 -12.63
C THR A 111 13.01 -11.61 -11.72
N ASP A 112 12.46 -12.62 -11.07
CA ASP A 112 11.35 -12.46 -10.14
C ASP A 112 11.73 -11.49 -8.98
N ILE A 113 12.94 -11.62 -8.43
CA ILE A 113 13.46 -10.68 -7.40
C ILE A 113 13.58 -9.26 -7.95
N ILE A 114 14.12 -9.10 -9.16
CA ILE A 114 14.28 -7.78 -9.80
C ILE A 114 12.91 -7.13 -10.02
N ILE A 115 11.96 -7.86 -10.60
CA ILE A 115 10.61 -7.36 -10.88
C ILE A 115 9.87 -7.00 -9.60
N MET A 116 9.90 -7.85 -8.57
CA MET A 116 9.29 -7.55 -7.27
C MET A 116 9.94 -6.30 -6.64
N THR A 117 11.25 -6.15 -6.75
CA THR A 117 11.96 -4.98 -6.24
C THR A 117 11.51 -3.69 -6.94
N GLU A 118 11.39 -3.70 -8.26
CA GLU A 118 10.88 -2.54 -9.02
C GLU A 118 9.41 -2.26 -8.71
N GLY A 119 8.59 -3.29 -8.56
CA GLY A 119 7.21 -3.18 -8.11
C GLY A 119 7.11 -2.52 -6.73
N LEU A 120 7.91 -2.97 -5.76
CA LEU A 120 7.96 -2.39 -4.40
C LEU A 120 8.42 -0.92 -4.43
N LYS A 121 9.39 -0.56 -5.27
CA LYS A 121 9.84 0.85 -5.43
C LYS A 121 8.69 1.73 -5.96
N LEU A 122 7.90 1.25 -6.91
CA LEU A 122 6.75 1.99 -7.42
C LEU A 122 5.65 2.11 -6.37
N VAL A 123 5.34 1.05 -5.63
CA VAL A 123 4.42 1.07 -4.49
C VAL A 123 4.89 2.07 -3.44
N ARG A 124 6.18 2.06 -3.10
CA ARG A 124 6.78 3.02 -2.16
C ARG A 124 6.60 4.47 -2.61
N LYS A 125 6.90 4.75 -3.89
CA LYS A 125 6.71 6.08 -4.47
C LYS A 125 5.25 6.56 -4.33
N LYS A 126 4.28 5.72 -4.65
CA LYS A 126 2.86 6.04 -4.51
C LYS A 126 2.45 6.24 -3.05
N LEU A 127 2.90 5.36 -2.15
CA LEU A 127 2.60 5.43 -0.71
C LEU A 127 3.11 6.74 -0.10
N VAL A 128 4.33 7.16 -0.41
CA VAL A 128 4.90 8.45 0.04
C VAL A 128 4.08 9.64 -0.48
N ASN A 129 3.57 9.58 -1.72
CA ASN A 129 2.70 10.64 -2.25
C ASN A 129 1.33 10.66 -1.56
N VAL A 130 0.75 9.50 -1.21
CA VAL A 130 -0.48 9.45 -0.39
C VAL A 130 -0.25 10.09 0.97
N ILE A 131 0.86 9.76 1.65
CA ILE A 131 1.27 10.36 2.92
C ILE A 131 1.38 11.89 2.78
N ASN A 132 2.01 12.38 1.72
CA ASN A 132 2.16 13.81 1.45
C ASN A 132 0.79 14.51 1.31
N GLU A 133 -0.12 14.00 0.49
CA GLU A 133 -1.43 14.64 0.29
C GLU A 133 -2.31 14.55 1.55
N LEU A 134 -2.27 13.42 2.24
CA LEU A 134 -3.02 13.24 3.49
C LEU A 134 -2.47 14.13 4.62
N SER A 135 -1.15 14.39 4.65
CA SER A 135 -0.54 15.32 5.61
C SER A 135 -1.02 16.77 5.39
N LYS A 136 -1.15 17.21 4.13
CA LYS A 136 -1.74 18.51 3.80
C LYS A 136 -3.20 18.62 4.25
N PHE A 137 -3.96 17.55 4.06
CA PHE A 137 -5.35 17.49 4.55
C PHE A 137 -5.40 17.59 6.09
N ALA A 138 -4.55 16.85 6.80
CA ALA A 138 -4.46 16.89 8.25
C ALA A 138 -4.11 18.30 8.76
N ASP A 139 -3.11 18.94 8.17
CA ASP A 139 -2.71 20.31 8.51
C ASP A 139 -3.84 21.31 8.29
N LYS A 140 -4.48 21.27 7.11
CA LYS A 140 -5.59 22.15 6.76
C LYS A 140 -6.75 22.10 7.75
N TYR A 141 -7.05 20.93 8.28
CA TYR A 141 -8.22 20.72 9.15
C TYR A 141 -7.86 20.43 10.62
N LYS A 142 -6.62 20.70 11.05
CA LYS A 142 -6.15 20.45 12.42
C LYS A 142 -6.92 21.23 13.49
N ALA A 143 -7.51 22.37 13.11
CA ALA A 143 -8.30 23.20 14.01
C ALA A 143 -9.83 23.05 13.82
N GLN A 144 -10.29 22.15 12.94
CA GLN A 144 -11.72 21.93 12.67
C GLN A 144 -12.30 20.91 13.65
N PRO A 145 -13.05 21.30 14.71
CA PRO A 145 -13.63 20.37 15.65
C PRO A 145 -14.71 19.50 15.01
N THR A 146 -14.73 18.21 15.34
CA THR A 146 -15.75 17.24 14.95
C THR A 146 -16.03 16.26 16.10
N LEU A 147 -17.17 15.55 16.04
CA LEU A 147 -17.41 14.46 16.97
C LEU A 147 -16.42 13.33 16.71
N ALA A 148 -15.83 12.79 17.77
CA ALA A 148 -15.23 11.46 17.71
C ALA A 148 -16.32 10.40 17.98
N PHE A 149 -16.03 9.20 17.49
CA PHE A 149 -16.93 8.05 17.69
C PHE A 149 -16.12 6.89 18.29
N THR A 150 -16.64 6.34 19.39
CA THR A 150 -16.21 5.06 19.94
C THR A 150 -17.39 4.12 19.91
N HIS A 151 -17.18 2.87 19.46
CA HIS A 151 -18.29 1.94 19.23
C HIS A 151 -19.37 2.49 18.27
N PHE A 152 -18.97 3.41 17.40
CA PHE A 152 -19.82 4.21 16.52
C PHE A 152 -20.89 5.04 17.26
N GLN A 153 -20.64 5.34 18.53
CA GLN A 153 -21.45 6.28 19.32
C GLN A 153 -20.70 7.59 19.51
N PRO A 154 -21.40 8.74 19.55
CA PRO A 154 -20.78 10.03 19.82
C PRO A 154 -19.97 10.00 21.12
N ALA A 155 -18.75 10.48 21.03
CA ALA A 155 -17.81 10.60 22.13
C ALA A 155 -17.26 12.02 22.22
N GLN A 156 -16.26 12.24 23.07
CA GLN A 156 -15.63 13.56 23.18
C GLN A 156 -15.16 14.07 21.81
N PRO A 157 -15.25 15.40 21.56
CA PRO A 157 -14.79 15.99 20.30
C PRO A 157 -13.30 15.76 20.04
N THR A 158 -12.98 15.67 18.77
CA THR A 158 -11.62 15.69 18.21
C THR A 158 -11.57 16.76 17.11
N THR A 159 -10.53 16.76 16.26
CA THR A 159 -10.54 17.54 15.03
C THR A 159 -10.50 16.64 13.79
N VAL A 160 -10.96 17.15 12.66
CA VAL A 160 -10.90 16.47 11.36
C VAL A 160 -9.45 16.12 11.01
N GLY A 161 -8.52 17.06 11.23
CA GLY A 161 -7.09 16.82 11.01
C GLY A 161 -6.51 15.77 11.95
N LYS A 162 -6.91 15.76 13.23
CA LYS A 162 -6.46 14.72 14.17
C LYS A 162 -6.94 13.34 13.76
N ARG A 163 -8.16 13.20 13.25
CA ARG A 163 -8.65 11.94 12.68
C ARG A 163 -7.77 11.49 11.50
N ALA A 164 -7.37 12.41 10.63
CA ALA A 164 -6.51 12.10 9.50
C ALA A 164 -5.10 11.60 9.93
N THR A 165 -4.58 12.04 11.08
CA THR A 165 -3.31 11.50 11.59
C THR A 165 -3.39 10.03 11.98
N LEU A 166 -4.57 9.50 12.26
CA LEU A 166 -4.73 8.06 12.50
C LEU A 166 -4.47 7.27 11.22
N TRP A 167 -5.03 7.72 10.09
CA TRP A 167 -4.77 7.12 8.78
C TRP A 167 -3.32 7.28 8.35
N LEU A 168 -2.72 8.47 8.59
CA LEU A 168 -1.30 8.73 8.31
C LEU A 168 -0.39 7.78 9.08
N ASN A 169 -0.67 7.54 10.35
CA ASN A 169 0.17 6.68 11.19
C ASN A 169 0.18 5.23 10.69
N GLU A 170 -0.95 4.71 10.21
CA GLU A 170 -1.01 3.37 9.60
C GLU A 170 -0.16 3.31 8.31
N LEU A 171 -0.24 4.34 7.45
CA LEU A 171 0.59 4.41 6.23
C LEU A 171 2.08 4.57 6.52
N VAL A 172 2.46 5.24 7.61
CA VAL A 172 3.87 5.33 8.05
C VAL A 172 4.38 3.95 8.49
N MET A 173 3.58 3.18 9.24
CA MET A 173 3.92 1.79 9.60
C MET A 173 4.09 0.92 8.35
N ASP A 174 3.20 1.06 7.36
CA ASP A 174 3.31 0.34 6.09
C ASP A 174 4.59 0.72 5.33
N LEU A 175 4.99 2.00 5.36
CA LEU A 175 6.23 2.46 4.73
C LEU A 175 7.47 1.88 5.41
N GLU A 176 7.49 1.81 6.74
CA GLU A 176 8.56 1.18 7.52
C GLU A 176 8.71 -0.31 7.17
N ASP A 177 7.60 -1.05 7.11
CA ASP A 177 7.59 -2.46 6.73
C ASP A 177 8.07 -2.67 5.28
N LEU A 178 7.63 -1.81 4.36
CA LEU A 178 8.03 -1.84 2.96
C LEU A 178 9.53 -1.56 2.80
N ASP A 179 10.06 -0.54 3.47
CA ASP A 179 11.47 -0.19 3.44
C ASP A 179 12.34 -1.31 4.03
N TYR A 180 11.87 -1.95 5.10
CA TYR A 180 12.53 -3.13 5.64
C TYR A 180 12.57 -4.27 4.62
N VAL A 181 11.47 -4.59 3.96
CA VAL A 181 11.45 -5.65 2.95
C VAL A 181 12.36 -5.32 1.78
N LEU A 182 12.32 -4.09 1.26
CA LEU A 182 13.23 -3.62 0.21
C LEU A 182 14.70 -3.81 0.59
N SER A 183 15.07 -3.48 1.82
CA SER A 183 16.45 -3.65 2.33
C SER A 183 16.91 -5.11 2.40
N THR A 184 15.97 -6.05 2.43
CA THR A 184 16.28 -7.50 2.51
C THR A 184 16.31 -8.19 1.15
N MET A 185 15.93 -7.51 0.07
CA MET A 185 15.89 -8.11 -1.27
C MET A 185 17.29 -8.45 -1.78
N LYS A 186 17.50 -9.72 -2.10
CA LYS A 186 18.79 -10.25 -2.60
C LYS A 186 18.53 -11.15 -3.78
N LEU A 187 19.40 -11.13 -4.77
CA LEU A 187 19.34 -12.05 -5.90
C LEU A 187 19.55 -13.49 -5.45
N LEU A 188 19.01 -14.44 -6.22
CA LEU A 188 19.39 -15.85 -6.08
C LEU A 188 20.89 -16.05 -6.36
N GLY A 189 21.39 -15.45 -7.43
CA GLY A 189 22.75 -15.64 -7.95
C GLY A 189 22.88 -16.90 -8.82
N CYS A 190 24.09 -17.36 -8.96
CA CYS A 190 24.47 -18.55 -9.74
C CYS A 190 24.55 -19.78 -8.84
N LYS A 191 23.41 -20.34 -8.45
CA LYS A 191 23.35 -21.45 -7.47
C LYS A 191 23.38 -22.85 -8.10
N GLY A 192 22.97 -22.99 -9.37
CA GLY A 192 22.92 -24.27 -10.05
C GLY A 192 21.73 -25.16 -9.66
N THR A 193 21.76 -26.39 -10.04
CA THR A 193 20.62 -27.35 -10.00
C THR A 193 20.08 -27.57 -8.58
N THR A 194 20.96 -27.64 -7.59
CA THR A 194 20.61 -27.98 -6.20
C THR A 194 21.15 -26.94 -5.18
N GLY A 195 21.60 -25.79 -5.65
CA GLY A 195 22.14 -24.71 -4.79
C GLY A 195 23.62 -24.89 -4.44
N THR A 196 24.28 -25.93 -4.96
CA THR A 196 25.68 -26.26 -4.61
C THR A 196 26.73 -25.58 -5.49
N GLN A 197 26.30 -24.89 -6.55
CA GLN A 197 27.19 -24.30 -7.58
C GLN A 197 28.11 -25.30 -8.30
N ALA A 198 27.77 -26.59 -8.30
CA ALA A 198 28.63 -27.65 -8.79
C ALA A 198 29.04 -27.44 -10.24
N SER A 199 28.13 -27.08 -11.14
CA SER A 199 28.46 -26.84 -12.57
C SER A 199 29.42 -25.67 -12.75
N PHE A 200 29.27 -24.58 -11.98
CA PHE A 200 30.20 -23.47 -12.01
C PHE A 200 31.57 -23.85 -11.43
N LEU A 201 31.57 -24.64 -10.33
CA LEU A 201 32.83 -25.08 -9.74
C LEU A 201 33.62 -25.96 -10.72
N GLU A 202 32.94 -26.80 -11.51
CA GLU A 202 33.56 -27.60 -12.57
C GLU A 202 34.11 -26.71 -13.71
N LEU A 203 33.33 -25.72 -14.18
CA LEU A 203 33.79 -24.78 -15.21
C LEU A 203 35.07 -24.02 -14.81
N PHE A 204 35.26 -23.76 -13.54
CA PHE A 204 36.41 -23.05 -13.00
C PHE A 204 37.44 -24.01 -12.36
N ASN A 205 37.43 -25.29 -12.73
CA ASN A 205 38.42 -26.31 -12.29
C ASN A 205 38.58 -26.38 -10.76
N GLY A 206 37.49 -26.24 -10.01
CA GLY A 206 37.50 -26.31 -8.55
C GLY A 206 37.93 -25.01 -7.82
N ASP A 207 38.10 -23.92 -8.52
CA ASP A 207 38.53 -22.62 -7.92
C ASP A 207 37.39 -21.97 -7.10
N GLN A 208 37.43 -22.23 -5.80
CA GLN A 208 36.43 -21.72 -4.84
C GLN A 208 36.39 -20.18 -4.78
N ASP A 209 37.51 -19.49 -5.01
CA ASP A 209 37.57 -18.03 -4.93
C ASP A 209 36.85 -17.39 -6.11
N LYS A 210 36.97 -17.95 -7.29
CA LYS A 210 36.22 -17.52 -8.47
C LYS A 210 34.71 -17.74 -8.25
N ILE A 211 34.32 -18.86 -7.67
CA ILE A 211 32.90 -19.16 -7.41
C ILE A 211 32.30 -18.18 -6.37
N ARG A 212 33.06 -17.80 -5.33
CA ARG A 212 32.61 -16.75 -4.42
C ARG A 212 32.45 -15.38 -5.10
N GLN A 213 33.28 -15.08 -6.08
CA GLN A 213 33.23 -13.84 -6.81
C GLN A 213 32.07 -13.76 -7.83
N ILE A 214 31.63 -14.90 -8.40
CA ILE A 214 30.60 -14.91 -9.44
C ILE A 214 29.29 -14.27 -8.95
N ASP A 215 28.80 -14.66 -7.79
CA ASP A 215 27.58 -14.12 -7.20
C ASP A 215 27.70 -12.62 -6.88
N LYS A 216 28.83 -12.20 -6.31
CA LYS A 216 29.10 -10.79 -6.00
C LYS A 216 29.10 -9.92 -7.27
N LYS A 217 29.77 -10.39 -8.33
CA LYS A 217 29.87 -9.65 -9.60
C LYS A 217 28.49 -9.55 -10.29
N ILE A 218 27.72 -10.64 -10.31
CA ILE A 218 26.37 -10.66 -10.86
C ILE A 218 25.45 -9.68 -10.07
N ALA A 219 25.47 -9.73 -8.74
CA ALA A 219 24.70 -8.81 -7.92
C ALA A 219 25.03 -7.35 -8.26
N THR A 220 26.32 -6.98 -8.27
CA THR A 220 26.76 -5.63 -8.60
C THR A 220 26.31 -5.19 -10.01
N LYS A 221 26.47 -6.07 -11.03
CA LYS A 221 26.06 -5.77 -12.41
C LYS A 221 24.56 -5.56 -12.55
N MET A 222 23.76 -6.21 -11.70
CA MET A 222 22.30 -6.10 -11.69
C MET A 222 21.77 -5.05 -10.70
N GLY A 223 22.67 -4.29 -10.03
CA GLY A 223 22.30 -3.20 -9.11
C GLY A 223 21.83 -3.66 -7.74
N PHE A 224 22.23 -4.87 -7.31
CA PHE A 224 21.93 -5.43 -5.99
C PHE A 224 23.18 -5.48 -5.11
N GLU A 225 22.97 -5.37 -3.81
CA GLU A 225 24.05 -5.44 -2.82
C GLU A 225 24.67 -6.84 -2.74
N ALA A 226 23.83 -7.88 -2.78
CA ALA A 226 24.26 -9.27 -2.59
C ALA A 226 23.31 -10.30 -3.23
N CYS A 227 23.83 -11.52 -3.36
CA CYS A 227 22.99 -12.72 -3.53
C CYS A 227 22.72 -13.39 -2.18
N VAL A 228 21.68 -14.26 -2.13
CA VAL A 228 21.41 -15.08 -0.94
C VAL A 228 22.62 -15.99 -0.64
N PRO A 229 22.99 -16.19 0.62
CA PRO A 229 24.18 -16.97 0.97
C PRO A 229 23.96 -18.48 0.72
N VAL A 230 22.74 -18.97 0.90
CA VAL A 230 22.36 -20.38 0.70
C VAL A 230 20.99 -20.46 0.05
N SER A 231 20.81 -21.47 -0.79
CA SER A 231 19.50 -21.79 -1.40
C SER A 231 19.51 -23.24 -1.90
N GLY A 232 18.34 -23.73 -2.29
CA GLY A 232 18.24 -24.86 -3.22
C GLY A 232 18.43 -24.37 -4.66
N GLN A 233 17.67 -24.94 -5.60
CA GLN A 233 17.65 -24.47 -6.98
C GLN A 233 17.03 -23.05 -7.10
N THR A 234 16.14 -22.70 -6.18
CA THR A 234 15.39 -21.45 -6.14
C THR A 234 15.73 -20.64 -4.89
N TYR A 235 15.44 -19.32 -4.89
CA TYR A 235 15.38 -18.59 -3.63
C TYR A 235 14.23 -19.13 -2.76
N SER A 236 14.30 -18.93 -1.45
CA SER A 236 13.22 -19.33 -0.54
C SER A 236 11.92 -18.61 -0.90
N ARG A 237 10.84 -19.35 -1.18
CA ARG A 237 9.50 -18.78 -1.47
C ARG A 237 8.93 -17.98 -0.30
N LYS A 238 9.57 -18.01 0.86
CA LYS A 238 9.27 -17.10 1.97
C LYS A 238 9.53 -15.62 1.62
N VAL A 239 10.35 -15.32 0.62
CA VAL A 239 10.53 -13.95 0.09
C VAL A 239 9.22 -13.46 -0.51
N ASP A 240 8.54 -14.26 -1.33
CA ASP A 240 7.25 -13.93 -1.91
C ASP A 240 6.20 -13.67 -0.80
N THR A 241 6.21 -14.46 0.25
CA THR A 241 5.36 -14.27 1.43
C THR A 241 5.61 -12.91 2.09
N ARG A 242 6.88 -12.52 2.28
CA ARG A 242 7.22 -11.21 2.86
C ARG A 242 6.71 -10.07 2.00
N VAL A 243 6.91 -10.16 0.69
CA VAL A 243 6.46 -9.14 -0.27
C VAL A 243 4.93 -9.01 -0.23
N LEU A 244 4.19 -10.12 -0.37
CA LEU A 244 2.73 -10.05 -0.38
C LEU A 244 2.15 -9.63 0.99
N ASN A 245 2.81 -9.94 2.10
CA ASN A 245 2.37 -9.45 3.42
C ASN A 245 2.48 -7.92 3.55
N VAL A 246 3.51 -7.30 2.99
CA VAL A 246 3.61 -5.83 2.95
C VAL A 246 2.50 -5.24 2.07
N LEU A 247 2.23 -5.83 0.91
CA LEU A 247 1.10 -5.41 0.07
C LEU A 247 -0.24 -5.54 0.80
N ALA A 248 -0.42 -6.63 1.57
CA ALA A 248 -1.61 -6.84 2.39
C ALA A 248 -1.73 -5.81 3.53
N GLY A 249 -0.63 -5.41 4.16
CA GLY A 249 -0.60 -4.33 5.15
C GLY A 249 -1.14 -3.03 4.57
N ILE A 250 -0.58 -2.58 3.44
CA ILE A 250 -1.03 -1.38 2.73
C ILE A 250 -2.51 -1.48 2.34
N ALA A 251 -2.95 -2.65 1.84
CA ALA A 251 -4.34 -2.89 1.51
C ALA A 251 -5.26 -2.79 2.74
N ALA A 252 -4.85 -3.30 3.91
CA ALA A 252 -5.61 -3.22 5.14
C ALA A 252 -5.77 -1.76 5.62
N SER A 253 -4.69 -0.95 5.58
CA SER A 253 -4.74 0.48 5.90
C SER A 253 -5.66 1.24 4.95
N ALA A 254 -5.58 0.97 3.65
CA ALA A 254 -6.47 1.56 2.64
C ALA A 254 -7.94 1.14 2.85
N HIS A 255 -8.19 -0.11 3.21
CA HIS A 255 -9.54 -0.61 3.52
C HIS A 255 -10.13 0.14 4.72
N LYS A 256 -9.34 0.29 5.80
CA LYS A 256 -9.75 1.04 7.00
C LYS A 256 -10.10 2.48 6.67
N PHE A 257 -9.23 3.19 5.93
CA PHE A 257 -9.50 4.55 5.46
C PHE A 257 -10.80 4.62 4.64
N SER A 258 -10.98 3.71 3.69
CA SER A 258 -12.17 3.69 2.82
C SER A 258 -13.47 3.48 3.60
N ASN A 259 -13.45 2.67 4.64
CA ASN A 259 -14.60 2.48 5.53
C ASN A 259 -14.93 3.76 6.30
N ASP A 260 -13.91 4.44 6.84
CA ASP A 260 -14.12 5.70 7.55
C ASP A 260 -14.72 6.77 6.62
N ILE A 261 -14.21 6.91 5.39
CA ILE A 261 -14.80 7.85 4.40
C ILE A 261 -16.25 7.50 4.07
N ARG A 262 -16.57 6.22 3.87
CA ARG A 262 -17.97 5.79 3.62
C ARG A 262 -18.90 6.11 4.77
N LEU A 263 -18.46 5.93 6.01
CA LEU A 263 -19.22 6.29 7.20
C LEU A 263 -19.35 7.81 7.36
N LEU A 264 -18.29 8.57 7.11
CA LEU A 264 -18.33 10.04 7.15
C LEU A 264 -19.20 10.63 6.04
N GLN A 265 -19.23 10.00 4.86
CA GLN A 265 -20.13 10.40 3.76
C GLN A 265 -21.59 10.07 4.08
N HIS A 266 -21.85 8.94 4.75
CA HIS A 266 -23.18 8.66 5.29
C HIS A 266 -23.66 9.76 6.26
N LEU A 267 -22.77 10.22 7.13
CA LEU A 267 -23.03 11.36 8.03
C LEU A 267 -23.09 12.72 7.30
N LYS A 268 -22.75 12.78 6.01
CA LYS A 268 -22.65 14.00 5.21
C LYS A 268 -21.62 15.00 5.76
N GLU A 269 -20.62 14.54 6.46
CA GLU A 269 -19.56 15.35 7.08
C GLU A 269 -18.34 15.49 6.18
N VAL A 270 -17.94 14.39 5.52
CA VAL A 270 -16.85 14.35 4.55
C VAL A 270 -17.25 13.48 3.36
N GLU A 271 -16.98 13.92 2.16
CA GLU A 271 -17.26 13.19 0.93
C GLU A 271 -16.00 13.00 0.09
N GLU A 272 -15.91 11.86 -0.62
CA GLU A 272 -14.91 11.71 -1.68
C GLU A 272 -15.19 12.65 -2.86
N PRO A 273 -14.19 12.95 -3.71
CA PRO A 273 -14.38 13.84 -4.85
C PRO A 273 -15.43 13.29 -5.83
N PHE A 274 -16.23 14.20 -6.36
CA PHE A 274 -17.26 13.88 -7.34
C PHE A 274 -17.13 14.81 -8.56
N GLU A 275 -16.90 14.25 -9.72
CA GLU A 275 -16.70 15.02 -10.95
C GLU A 275 -18.03 15.56 -11.52
N LYS A 276 -17.98 16.69 -12.24
CA LYS A 276 -19.17 17.36 -12.78
C LYS A 276 -20.00 16.47 -13.72
N SER A 277 -19.33 15.60 -14.45
CA SER A 277 -19.96 14.67 -15.41
C SER A 277 -20.21 13.27 -14.82
N GLN A 278 -19.81 13.02 -13.57
CA GLN A 278 -19.96 11.72 -12.94
C GLN A 278 -21.43 11.42 -12.63
N ILE A 279 -21.87 10.20 -12.92
CA ILE A 279 -23.20 9.70 -12.55
C ILE A 279 -23.04 8.81 -11.31
N GLY A 280 -23.59 9.26 -10.20
CA GLY A 280 -23.52 8.52 -8.93
C GLY A 280 -24.59 7.44 -8.77
N SER A 281 -25.70 7.56 -9.51
CA SER A 281 -26.80 6.59 -9.48
C SER A 281 -27.63 6.67 -10.77
N SER A 282 -27.98 5.52 -11.31
CA SER A 282 -28.84 5.42 -12.50
C SER A 282 -30.30 5.81 -12.25
N ALA A 283 -30.75 5.71 -11.00
CA ALA A 283 -32.15 5.95 -10.62
C ALA A 283 -32.36 7.29 -9.90
N MET A 284 -31.41 7.74 -9.09
CA MET A 284 -31.50 8.95 -8.28
C MET A 284 -30.36 9.90 -8.62
N ALA A 285 -30.61 10.86 -9.49
CA ALA A 285 -29.60 11.72 -10.08
C ALA A 285 -28.78 12.56 -9.06
N TYR A 286 -29.37 12.89 -7.90
CA TYR A 286 -28.69 13.65 -6.85
C TYR A 286 -27.80 12.78 -5.93
N LYS A 287 -27.91 11.44 -6.00
CA LYS A 287 -27.24 10.52 -5.10
C LYS A 287 -25.76 10.40 -5.46
N ARG A 288 -24.90 10.74 -4.53
CA ARG A 288 -23.44 10.59 -4.64
C ARG A 288 -23.00 9.37 -3.85
N ASN A 289 -22.67 8.29 -4.53
CA ASN A 289 -22.16 7.08 -3.90
C ASN A 289 -20.64 7.18 -3.74
N PRO A 290 -20.05 6.69 -2.63
CA PRO A 290 -18.60 6.67 -2.42
C PRO A 290 -17.94 5.53 -3.23
N MET A 291 -18.09 5.56 -4.55
CA MET A 291 -17.71 4.44 -5.43
C MET A 291 -16.19 4.20 -5.47
N ARG A 292 -15.38 5.24 -5.27
CA ARG A 292 -13.91 5.11 -5.23
C ARG A 292 -13.47 4.42 -3.95
N SER A 293 -14.04 4.83 -2.83
CA SER A 293 -13.81 4.18 -1.53
C SER A 293 -14.34 2.74 -1.51
N GLU A 294 -15.49 2.46 -2.09
CA GLU A 294 -16.02 1.10 -2.24
C GLU A 294 -15.12 0.21 -3.09
N ARG A 295 -14.59 0.74 -4.18
CA ARG A 295 -13.64 0.04 -5.05
C ARG A 295 -12.31 -0.21 -4.35
N MET A 296 -11.81 0.76 -3.60
CA MET A 296 -10.61 0.60 -2.78
C MET A 296 -10.78 -0.54 -1.78
N ALA A 297 -11.92 -0.60 -1.07
CA ALA A 297 -12.23 -1.68 -0.14
C ALA A 297 -12.27 -3.05 -0.83
N SER A 298 -12.94 -3.15 -1.99
CA SER A 298 -13.06 -4.44 -2.69
C SER A 298 -11.75 -4.93 -3.29
N LEU A 299 -10.89 -4.04 -3.77
CA LEU A 299 -9.53 -4.42 -4.19
C LEU A 299 -8.66 -4.84 -2.99
N ALA A 300 -8.83 -4.19 -1.84
CA ALA A 300 -8.13 -4.57 -0.61
C ALA A 300 -8.55 -5.96 -0.12
N ASP A 301 -9.83 -6.31 -0.18
CA ASP A 301 -10.31 -7.66 0.13
C ASP A 301 -9.60 -8.71 -0.74
N TYR A 302 -9.43 -8.40 -2.04
CA TYR A 302 -8.74 -9.29 -2.96
C TYR A 302 -7.26 -9.49 -2.55
N VAL A 303 -6.53 -8.43 -2.25
CA VAL A 303 -5.12 -8.49 -1.84
C VAL A 303 -4.94 -9.25 -0.53
N LEU A 304 -5.82 -9.03 0.45
CA LEU A 304 -5.78 -9.72 1.74
C LEU A 304 -5.96 -11.24 1.58
N CYS A 305 -6.84 -11.67 0.67
CA CYS A 305 -7.00 -13.08 0.35
C CYS A 305 -5.82 -13.63 -0.46
N ASP A 306 -5.33 -12.88 -1.43
CA ASP A 306 -4.22 -13.28 -2.30
C ASP A 306 -2.91 -13.50 -1.54
N ALA A 307 -2.64 -12.72 -0.49
CA ALA A 307 -1.45 -12.85 0.35
C ALA A 307 -1.30 -14.22 1.04
N LEU A 308 -2.36 -15.02 1.11
CA LEU A 308 -2.30 -16.39 1.60
C LEU A 308 -1.58 -17.34 0.63
N ASN A 309 -1.64 -17.08 -0.67
CA ASN A 309 -1.05 -17.93 -1.70
C ASN A 309 0.45 -18.19 -1.47
N PRO A 310 1.34 -17.18 -1.38
CA PRO A 310 2.76 -17.43 -1.20
C PRO A 310 3.08 -18.04 0.17
N ALA A 311 2.29 -17.81 1.20
CA ALA A 311 2.47 -18.45 2.50
C ALA A 311 2.24 -19.97 2.40
N ILE A 312 1.16 -20.39 1.71
CA ILE A 312 0.86 -21.78 1.46
C ILE A 312 1.97 -22.41 0.60
N VAL A 313 2.31 -21.75 -0.52
CA VAL A 313 3.34 -22.25 -1.45
C VAL A 313 4.68 -22.42 -0.74
N SER A 314 5.10 -21.46 0.08
CA SER A 314 6.38 -21.56 0.80
C SER A 314 6.41 -22.73 1.79
N SER A 315 5.27 -23.08 2.37
CA SER A 315 5.15 -24.18 3.36
C SER A 315 5.10 -25.57 2.73
N THR A 316 4.76 -25.65 1.43
CA THR A 316 4.61 -26.92 0.70
C THR A 316 5.81 -27.23 -0.21
N GLN A 317 6.86 -26.41 -0.21
CA GLN A 317 8.08 -26.70 -0.98
C GLN A 317 8.81 -27.94 -0.44
N TRP A 318 9.37 -28.75 -1.35
CA TRP A 318 10.08 -29.97 -1.01
C TRP A 318 11.57 -29.83 -1.31
N PHE A 319 12.41 -30.14 -0.34
CA PHE A 319 13.86 -30.19 -0.50
C PHE A 319 14.45 -29.01 -1.28
N GLU A 320 15.20 -29.27 -2.34
CA GLU A 320 15.88 -28.27 -3.15
C GLU A 320 14.98 -27.67 -4.23
N ARG A 321 13.89 -28.34 -4.61
CA ARG A 321 12.95 -27.85 -5.64
C ARG A 321 11.66 -28.69 -5.71
N THR A 322 10.52 -28.02 -5.76
CA THR A 322 9.27 -28.50 -6.37
C THR A 322 8.77 -27.47 -7.39
N LEU A 323 7.81 -27.82 -8.26
CA LEU A 323 7.31 -26.94 -9.31
C LEU A 323 5.92 -26.38 -9.02
N ASP A 324 5.31 -26.72 -7.90
CA ASP A 324 3.96 -26.29 -7.51
C ASP A 324 3.86 -24.78 -7.26
N ASP A 325 4.97 -24.12 -6.98
CA ASP A 325 5.06 -22.66 -6.87
C ASP A 325 4.85 -21.95 -8.21
N SER A 326 5.24 -22.57 -9.31
CA SER A 326 5.41 -21.90 -10.60
C SER A 326 4.13 -21.27 -11.14
N ALA A 327 3.03 -22.02 -11.19
CA ALA A 327 1.75 -21.51 -11.65
C ALA A 327 1.14 -20.53 -10.65
N ASN A 328 1.18 -20.84 -9.35
CA ASN A 328 0.61 -20.01 -8.31
C ASN A 328 1.25 -18.61 -8.27
N LYS A 329 2.58 -18.51 -8.20
CA LYS A 329 3.27 -17.23 -8.11
C LYS A 329 3.13 -16.36 -9.37
N ARG A 330 2.92 -16.97 -10.55
CA ARG A 330 2.66 -16.25 -11.81
C ARG A 330 1.32 -15.52 -11.80
N LEU A 331 0.41 -15.92 -10.93
CA LEU A 331 -0.88 -15.28 -10.68
C LEU A 331 -0.81 -14.34 -9.47
N SER A 332 -0.52 -14.91 -8.29
CA SER A 332 -0.62 -14.20 -7.02
C SER A 332 0.33 -12.99 -6.93
N VAL A 333 1.58 -13.12 -7.33
CA VAL A 333 2.53 -12.00 -7.20
C VAL A 333 2.16 -10.81 -8.09
N PRO A 334 1.99 -10.96 -9.42
CA PRO A 334 1.59 -9.84 -10.27
C PRO A 334 0.24 -9.22 -9.86
N GLU A 335 -0.75 -10.06 -9.56
CA GLU A 335 -2.10 -9.58 -9.24
C GLU A 335 -2.13 -8.80 -7.91
N GLY A 336 -1.35 -9.23 -6.91
CA GLY A 336 -1.18 -8.47 -5.66
C GLY A 336 -0.61 -7.07 -5.91
N PHE A 337 0.44 -6.95 -6.74
CA PHE A 337 1.02 -5.66 -7.11
C PHE A 337 0.07 -4.79 -7.94
N LEU A 338 -0.58 -5.34 -8.96
CA LEU A 338 -1.53 -4.62 -9.80
C LEU A 338 -2.72 -4.09 -8.97
N ALA A 339 -3.21 -4.88 -8.02
CA ALA A 339 -4.31 -4.47 -7.15
C ALA A 339 -3.89 -3.35 -6.19
N VAL A 340 -2.73 -3.46 -5.53
CA VAL A 340 -2.22 -2.42 -4.61
C VAL A 340 -1.88 -1.13 -5.36
N ASP A 341 -1.36 -1.24 -6.56
CA ASP A 341 -1.12 -0.09 -7.43
C ASP A 341 -2.41 0.71 -7.69
N GLY A 342 -3.48 0.01 -8.05
CA GLY A 342 -4.81 0.61 -8.23
C GLY A 342 -5.41 1.16 -6.93
N ILE A 343 -5.19 0.49 -5.80
CA ILE A 343 -5.62 0.98 -4.48
C ILE A 343 -4.94 2.32 -4.16
N LEU A 344 -3.63 2.44 -4.37
CA LEU A 344 -2.88 3.66 -4.06
C LEU A 344 -3.24 4.81 -4.98
N ASP A 345 -3.53 4.57 -6.28
CA ASP A 345 -4.04 5.59 -7.19
C ASP A 345 -5.43 6.09 -6.75
N LEU A 346 -6.32 5.19 -6.34
CA LEU A 346 -7.62 5.56 -5.78
C LEU A 346 -7.47 6.34 -4.47
N TYR A 347 -6.58 5.90 -3.58
CA TYR A 347 -6.33 6.57 -2.31
C TYR A 347 -5.84 8.00 -2.53
N LEU A 348 -4.82 8.16 -3.38
CA LEU A 348 -4.28 9.48 -3.73
C LEU A 348 -5.35 10.40 -4.31
N ASN A 349 -6.17 9.90 -5.23
CA ASN A 349 -7.26 10.67 -5.83
C ASN A 349 -8.33 11.07 -4.82
N VAL A 350 -8.72 10.15 -3.93
CA VAL A 350 -9.73 10.44 -2.90
C VAL A 350 -9.22 11.50 -1.93
N VAL A 351 -7.97 11.38 -1.46
CA VAL A 351 -7.38 12.32 -0.49
C VAL A 351 -7.24 13.72 -1.09
N ASP A 352 -6.75 13.84 -2.32
CA ASP A 352 -6.56 15.14 -3.00
C ASP A 352 -7.89 15.89 -3.18
N GLY A 353 -9.00 15.17 -3.29
CA GLY A 353 -10.32 15.74 -3.55
C GLY A 353 -11.32 15.70 -2.40
N LEU A 354 -10.93 15.33 -1.18
CA LEU A 354 -11.85 15.24 -0.05
C LEU A 354 -12.57 16.57 0.24
N VAL A 355 -13.88 16.52 0.34
CA VAL A 355 -14.75 17.65 0.65
C VAL A 355 -15.24 17.57 2.10
N VAL A 356 -14.99 18.60 2.90
CA VAL A 356 -15.43 18.68 4.29
C VAL A 356 -16.58 19.68 4.42
N TYR A 357 -17.69 19.26 5.00
CA TYR A 357 -18.89 20.08 5.23
C TYR A 357 -18.94 20.57 6.68
N ASP A 358 -18.25 21.65 6.96
CA ASP A 358 -18.09 22.26 8.28
C ASP A 358 -19.42 22.56 8.98
N LYS A 359 -20.41 23.06 8.24
CA LYS A 359 -21.75 23.38 8.78
C LYS A 359 -22.52 22.14 9.22
N VAL A 360 -22.38 21.01 8.51
CA VAL A 360 -22.98 19.73 8.90
C VAL A 360 -22.31 19.19 10.15
N ILE A 361 -20.97 19.24 10.19
CA ILE A 361 -20.18 18.84 11.36
C ILE A 361 -20.59 19.67 12.59
N ILE A 362 -20.73 21.00 12.46
CA ILE A 362 -21.17 21.88 13.54
C ILE A 362 -22.57 21.47 14.01
N LYS A 363 -23.52 21.23 13.10
CA LYS A 363 -24.88 20.81 13.45
C LYS A 363 -24.90 19.51 14.27
N HIS A 364 -24.21 18.47 13.82
CA HIS A 364 -24.13 17.20 14.53
C HIS A 364 -23.48 17.34 15.91
N LYS A 365 -22.38 18.07 15.96
CA LYS A 365 -21.66 18.33 17.21
C LYS A 365 -22.52 19.08 18.22
N MET A 366 -23.22 20.14 17.79
CA MET A 366 -24.07 20.94 18.69
C MET A 366 -25.27 20.14 19.22
N ALA A 367 -25.74 19.12 18.52
CA ALA A 367 -26.78 18.22 19.01
C ALA A 367 -26.30 17.34 20.19
N GLU A 368 -25.04 16.99 20.24
CA GLU A 368 -24.45 16.09 21.24
C GLU A 368 -23.64 16.80 22.32
N LEU A 369 -23.12 18.00 22.03
CA LEU A 369 -22.24 18.75 22.93
C LEU A 369 -22.86 19.05 24.30
N PRO A 370 -24.17 19.36 24.45
CA PRO A 370 -24.77 19.55 25.76
C PRO A 370 -24.58 18.37 26.71
N PHE A 371 -24.67 17.12 26.20
CA PHE A 371 -24.40 15.93 27.04
C PHE A 371 -22.92 15.81 27.44
N MET A 372 -22.00 16.22 26.58
CA MET A 372 -20.56 16.16 26.84
C MET A 372 -20.09 17.28 27.80
N ALA A 373 -20.77 18.42 27.79
CA ALA A 373 -20.47 19.56 28.64
C ALA A 373 -20.91 19.38 30.10
N THR A 374 -21.68 18.37 30.41
CA THR A 374 -22.26 18.15 31.76
C THR A 374 -21.24 18.06 32.84
N GLU A 375 -20.05 17.47 32.59
CA GLU A 375 -18.94 17.42 33.55
C GLU A 375 -18.43 18.83 33.90
N ASN A 376 -18.19 19.66 32.89
CA ASN A 376 -17.71 21.02 33.10
C ASN A 376 -18.75 21.88 33.83
N ILE A 377 -20.03 21.72 33.44
CA ILE A 377 -21.17 22.42 34.09
C ILE A 377 -21.24 22.01 35.57
N MET A 378 -21.14 20.73 35.87
CA MET A 378 -21.11 20.18 37.23
C MET A 378 -19.94 20.75 38.04
N MET A 379 -18.75 20.75 37.47
CA MET A 379 -17.54 21.28 38.16
C MET A 379 -17.65 22.78 38.45
N ASP A 380 -18.24 23.54 37.57
CA ASP A 380 -18.48 24.96 37.80
C ASP A 380 -19.51 25.21 38.92
N ALA A 381 -20.56 24.39 38.97
CA ALA A 381 -21.56 24.47 40.05
C ALA A 381 -20.97 24.04 41.41
N VAL A 382 -20.03 23.03 41.40
CA VAL A 382 -19.27 22.63 42.59
C VAL A 382 -18.38 23.79 43.10
N LYS A 383 -17.68 24.46 42.18
CA LYS A 383 -16.85 25.64 42.53
C LYS A 383 -17.70 26.82 43.12
N ALA A 384 -18.97 26.90 42.71
CA ALA A 384 -19.93 27.85 43.27
C ALA A 384 -20.51 27.42 44.65
N GLY A 385 -20.12 26.27 45.17
CA GLY A 385 -20.50 25.81 46.52
C GLY A 385 -21.54 24.65 46.53
N GLY A 386 -21.89 24.08 45.38
CA GLY A 386 -22.82 22.96 45.27
C GLY A 386 -22.19 21.64 45.68
N ASP A 387 -23.03 20.69 46.16
CA ASP A 387 -22.63 19.33 46.47
C ASP A 387 -22.42 18.51 45.17
N ARG A 388 -21.24 17.93 45.00
CA ARG A 388 -20.87 17.19 43.77
C ARG A 388 -21.76 15.97 43.52
N GLN A 389 -22.19 15.27 44.56
CA GLN A 389 -22.99 14.04 44.41
C GLN A 389 -24.45 14.38 44.04
N GLU A 390 -24.99 15.39 44.68
CA GLU A 390 -26.35 15.89 44.39
C GLU A 390 -26.42 16.46 42.96
N LEU A 391 -25.44 17.26 42.56
CA LEU A 391 -25.34 17.82 41.20
C LEU A 391 -25.17 16.74 40.13
N HIS A 392 -24.36 15.73 40.40
CA HIS A 392 -24.18 14.59 39.49
C HIS A 392 -25.49 13.84 39.27
N GLU A 393 -26.20 13.51 40.36
CA GLU A 393 -27.48 12.79 40.23
C GLU A 393 -28.51 13.63 39.51
N ARG A 394 -28.55 14.94 39.78
CA ARG A 394 -29.48 15.83 39.10
C ARG A 394 -29.18 15.96 37.61
N ILE A 395 -27.92 16.10 37.23
CA ILE A 395 -27.53 16.08 35.81
C ILE A 395 -27.94 14.76 35.13
N ARG A 396 -27.74 13.63 35.81
CA ARG A 396 -28.15 12.34 35.29
C ARG A 396 -29.67 12.28 35.01
N GLU A 397 -30.50 12.77 35.94
CA GLU A 397 -31.97 12.84 35.76
C GLU A 397 -32.36 13.73 34.57
N LEU A 398 -31.79 14.94 34.50
CA LEU A 398 -32.05 15.90 33.41
C LEU A 398 -31.58 15.35 32.06
N SER A 399 -30.42 14.69 32.04
CA SER A 399 -29.91 14.02 30.84
C SER A 399 -30.81 12.88 30.34
N MET A 400 -31.43 12.14 31.25
CA MET A 400 -32.40 11.11 30.87
C MET A 400 -33.69 11.72 30.29
N ILE A 401 -34.16 12.84 30.80
CA ILE A 401 -35.31 13.59 30.26
C ILE A 401 -35.00 14.09 28.85
N ALA A 402 -33.85 14.78 28.67
CA ALA A 402 -33.39 15.27 27.36
C ALA A 402 -33.16 14.12 26.37
N GLY A 403 -32.54 13.02 26.82
CA GLY A 403 -32.34 11.81 26.01
C GLY A 403 -33.62 11.15 25.54
N LYS A 404 -34.66 11.09 26.40
CA LYS A 404 -36.00 10.64 26.02
C LYS A 404 -36.62 11.54 24.95
N ARG A 405 -36.54 12.86 25.15
CA ARG A 405 -37.04 13.84 24.18
C ARG A 405 -36.38 13.65 22.80
N VAL A 406 -35.09 13.47 22.73
CA VAL A 406 -34.38 13.25 21.47
C VAL A 406 -34.77 11.90 20.83
N LYS A 407 -34.71 10.80 21.59
CA LYS A 407 -34.81 9.45 21.04
C LYS A 407 -36.26 8.95 20.84
N GLN A 408 -37.19 9.36 21.71
CA GLN A 408 -38.59 8.87 21.66
C GLN A 408 -39.52 9.88 20.99
N GLU A 409 -39.24 11.18 21.13
CA GLU A 409 -40.10 12.23 20.61
C GLU A 409 -39.56 12.87 19.32
N GLY A 410 -38.28 12.59 18.97
CA GLY A 410 -37.67 13.12 17.76
C GLY A 410 -37.43 14.64 17.79
N LEU A 411 -37.37 15.22 18.96
CA LEU A 411 -37.21 16.65 19.18
C LEU A 411 -35.75 17.00 19.50
N ASP A 412 -35.38 18.29 19.38
CA ASP A 412 -34.04 18.76 19.68
C ASP A 412 -33.68 18.59 21.16
N ASN A 413 -32.37 18.44 21.43
CA ASN A 413 -31.82 18.35 22.77
C ASN A 413 -32.02 19.65 23.55
N ASN A 414 -32.70 19.57 24.68
CA ASN A 414 -33.00 20.72 25.55
C ASN A 414 -32.32 20.61 26.93
N LEU A 415 -31.23 19.88 27.04
CA LEU A 415 -30.55 19.67 28.33
C LEU A 415 -30.08 20.97 28.96
N LEU A 416 -29.61 21.91 28.15
CA LEU A 416 -29.14 23.21 28.69
C LEU A 416 -30.29 24.03 29.27
N GLU A 417 -31.45 24.05 28.62
CA GLU A 417 -32.66 24.71 29.13
C GLU A 417 -33.09 24.06 30.45
N LEU A 418 -33.11 22.71 30.53
CA LEU A 418 -33.43 22.01 31.76
C LEU A 418 -32.46 22.32 32.91
N ILE A 419 -31.17 22.47 32.62
CA ILE A 419 -30.16 22.84 33.61
C ILE A 419 -30.30 24.30 34.04
N ALA A 420 -30.58 25.21 33.08
CA ALA A 420 -30.77 26.62 33.38
C ALA A 420 -32.03 26.89 34.23
N ASP A 421 -33.09 26.13 34.03
CA ASP A 421 -34.33 26.23 34.77
C ASP A 421 -34.23 25.58 36.18
N ASP A 422 -33.17 24.86 36.47
CA ASP A 422 -32.99 24.18 37.75
C ASP A 422 -32.14 25.05 38.71
N PRO A 423 -32.75 25.52 39.82
CA PRO A 423 -32.08 26.43 40.76
C PRO A 423 -30.84 25.85 41.42
N MET A 424 -30.62 24.51 41.37
CA MET A 424 -29.46 23.87 41.94
C MET A 424 -28.16 24.27 41.25
N PHE A 425 -28.21 24.67 39.97
CA PHE A 425 -27.04 25.03 39.18
C PHE A 425 -26.71 26.53 39.21
N GLY A 426 -27.73 27.39 39.45
CA GLY A 426 -27.56 28.85 39.56
C GLY A 426 -26.92 29.53 38.36
N VAL A 427 -27.15 28.99 37.16
CA VAL A 427 -26.57 29.46 35.89
C VAL A 427 -27.69 29.80 34.90
N THR A 428 -27.47 30.78 34.04
CA THR A 428 -28.42 31.15 32.99
C THR A 428 -28.17 30.35 31.72
N LEU A 429 -29.18 30.23 30.84
CA LEU A 429 -29.03 29.58 29.53
C LEU A 429 -27.96 30.27 28.68
N GLU A 430 -27.87 31.60 28.72
CA GLU A 430 -26.85 32.35 27.98
C GLU A 430 -25.43 32.01 28.46
N GLU A 431 -25.22 31.89 29.77
CA GLU A 431 -23.93 31.49 30.35
C GLU A 431 -23.55 30.03 29.93
N LEU A 432 -24.52 29.11 29.91
CA LEU A 432 -24.31 27.76 29.47
C LEU A 432 -23.95 27.71 27.98
N GLN A 433 -24.69 28.42 27.14
CA GLN A 433 -24.43 28.51 25.70
C GLN A 433 -23.06 29.12 25.39
N ALA A 434 -22.65 30.14 26.12
CA ALA A 434 -21.34 30.77 25.96
C ALA A 434 -20.17 29.81 26.33
N LYS A 435 -20.41 28.80 27.16
CA LYS A 435 -19.43 27.76 27.52
C LYS A 435 -19.30 26.68 26.48
N LEU A 436 -20.29 26.53 25.58
CA LEU A 436 -20.30 25.48 24.55
C LEU A 436 -19.41 25.84 23.35
N ASP A 437 -18.21 26.31 23.58
CA ASP A 437 -17.22 26.48 22.51
C ASP A 437 -16.56 25.13 22.23
N PRO A 438 -16.85 24.51 21.07
CA PRO A 438 -16.36 23.16 20.76
C PRO A 438 -14.85 22.99 20.77
N ILE A 439 -14.10 24.05 20.52
CA ILE A 439 -12.64 24.01 20.53
C ILE A 439 -12.07 23.72 21.92
N LYS A 440 -12.82 24.01 22.97
CA LYS A 440 -12.41 23.76 24.36
C LYS A 440 -12.51 22.29 24.76
N TYR A 441 -13.14 21.45 23.92
CA TYR A 441 -13.40 20.05 24.19
C TYR A 441 -12.52 19.09 23.38
N VAL A 442 -11.67 19.60 22.45
CA VAL A 442 -10.85 18.75 21.57
C VAL A 442 -9.51 18.34 22.18
N GLY A 443 -9.28 18.70 23.46
CA GLY A 443 -7.99 18.40 24.13
C GLY A 443 -6.79 18.97 23.36
N ARG A 444 -5.76 18.17 23.20
CA ARG A 444 -4.52 18.48 22.46
C ARG A 444 -4.58 18.07 20.97
N SER A 445 -5.75 17.95 20.38
CA SER A 445 -5.87 17.44 19.00
C SER A 445 -5.05 18.26 18.00
N ARG A 446 -5.06 19.59 18.10
CA ARG A 446 -4.31 20.47 17.21
C ARG A 446 -2.80 20.32 17.41
N GLU A 447 -2.34 20.40 18.63
CA GLU A 447 -0.92 20.28 18.99
C GLU A 447 -0.37 18.93 18.59
N GLN A 448 -1.16 17.85 18.77
CA GLN A 448 -0.76 16.50 18.33
C GLN A 448 -0.62 16.40 16.82
N VAL A 449 -1.44 17.11 16.04
CA VAL A 449 -1.27 17.17 14.58
C VAL A 449 0.01 17.91 14.24
N ASP A 450 0.24 19.09 14.82
CA ASP A 450 1.45 19.90 14.55
C ASP A 450 2.72 19.11 14.90
N GLU A 451 2.77 18.50 16.08
CA GLU A 451 3.90 17.66 16.53
C GLU A 451 4.12 16.47 15.58
N TYR A 452 3.07 15.74 15.23
CA TYR A 452 3.18 14.57 14.35
C TYR A 452 3.65 14.94 12.93
N LEU A 453 3.17 16.04 12.39
CA LEU A 453 3.59 16.51 11.08
C LEU A 453 5.06 16.97 11.07
N GLU A 454 5.52 17.65 12.10
CA GLU A 454 6.92 18.13 12.20
C GLU A 454 7.89 16.99 12.52
N ASP A 455 7.56 16.16 13.51
CA ASP A 455 8.51 15.17 14.06
C ASP A 455 8.56 13.87 13.24
N VAL A 456 7.46 13.48 12.58
CA VAL A 456 7.35 12.19 11.88
C VAL A 456 7.22 12.38 10.37
N ILE A 457 6.27 13.18 9.92
CA ILE A 457 5.94 13.26 8.48
C ILE A 457 6.99 14.05 7.71
N LYS A 458 7.38 15.22 8.23
CA LYS A 458 8.34 16.08 7.54
C LYS A 458 9.68 15.41 7.23
N PRO A 459 10.33 14.67 8.16
CA PRO A 459 11.54 13.93 7.83
C PRO A 459 11.33 12.92 6.68
N ILE A 460 10.21 12.20 6.67
CA ILE A 460 9.87 11.27 5.58
C ILE A 460 9.78 12.00 4.24
N LEU A 461 9.09 13.15 4.21
CA LEU A 461 8.91 13.91 2.97
C LEU A 461 10.20 14.58 2.50
N ASP A 462 11.02 15.09 3.42
CA ASP A 462 12.31 15.70 3.11
C ASP A 462 13.28 14.68 2.48
N ASP A 463 13.35 13.47 3.04
CA ASP A 463 14.16 12.36 2.53
C ASP A 463 13.67 11.81 1.17
N ASN A 464 12.44 12.12 0.79
CA ASN A 464 11.80 11.63 -0.44
C ASN A 464 11.36 12.74 -1.39
N SER A 465 11.94 13.93 -1.27
CA SER A 465 11.54 15.13 -2.03
C SER A 465 11.60 14.96 -3.56
N ASP A 466 12.47 14.09 -4.04
CA ASP A 466 12.70 13.78 -5.46
C ASP A 466 11.57 12.96 -6.11
N ILE A 467 10.76 12.26 -5.31
CA ILE A 467 9.66 11.40 -5.79
C ILE A 467 8.27 11.98 -5.54
N LEU A 468 8.19 13.17 -4.94
CA LEU A 468 6.92 13.85 -4.67
C LEU A 468 6.30 14.47 -5.93
N GLY A 469 5.01 14.80 -5.85
CA GLY A 469 4.26 15.46 -6.92
C GLY A 469 3.58 14.51 -7.91
N LEU A 470 3.43 13.25 -7.55
CA LEU A 470 2.65 12.29 -8.33
C LEU A 470 1.16 12.67 -8.29
N THR A 471 0.54 12.70 -9.46
CA THR A 471 -0.91 12.86 -9.61
C THR A 471 -1.55 11.53 -9.97
N ALA A 472 -2.64 11.19 -9.29
CA ALA A 472 -3.36 9.96 -9.55
C ALA A 472 -4.00 9.96 -10.94
N GLN A 473 -3.81 8.88 -11.69
CA GLN A 473 -4.53 8.63 -12.94
C GLN A 473 -5.58 7.54 -12.69
N ILE A 474 -6.85 7.93 -12.68
CA ILE A 474 -7.96 6.99 -12.52
C ILE A 474 -8.58 6.74 -13.89
N ASN A 475 -8.69 5.48 -14.28
CA ASN A 475 -9.31 5.07 -15.54
C ASN A 475 -10.82 4.83 -15.40
N VAL A 476 -11.34 4.72 -14.21
CA VAL A 476 -12.76 4.38 -13.92
C VAL A 476 -13.22 4.98 -12.59
#